data_16feb4ea64b26b8fc12a36124f5651a7
#
_entry.id   16feb4ea64b26b8fc12a36124f5651a7
#
_cell.length_a   1.000
_cell.length_b   1.000
_cell.length_c   1.000
_cell.angle_alpha   90.00
_cell.angle_beta   90.00
_cell.angle_gamma   90.00
#
_symmetry.space_group_name_H-M   'P 1'
#
loop_
_entity.id
_entity.type
_entity.pdbx_description
1 polymer ?
#
loop_
_entity_poly.entity_id
_entity_poly.type
_entity_poly.pdbx_seq_one_letter_code
_entity_poly.pdbx_strand_id
1 'polypeptide(L)'
;RLGFSLSAQCLWFSSTQRLPLSNEPDQYISPDGTIHDWQKEYANDTYLRFLVRNHSAVEYKKYIVPFSMNLNLKVTKKLLNDRLNIAMFCNRILDYTPDYEQNGIKIRRSVRPYFGLEINAKL
;
A
#
# COMPACT_ATOMS: atom_id res chain seq x y z
N ARG A 1 -9.61 41.29 11.51
CA ARG A 1 -9.20 39.91 11.87
C ARG A 1 -8.64 39.21 10.65
N LEU A 2 -7.35 38.89 10.73
CA LEU A 2 -6.69 38.05 9.70
C LEU A 2 -7.10 36.59 9.93
N GLY A 3 -8.24 36.15 9.39
CA GLY A 3 -8.72 34.79 9.51
C GLY A 3 -7.96 33.86 8.53
N PHE A 4 -7.20 32.92 9.05
CA PHE A 4 -6.66 31.80 8.30
C PHE A 4 -7.31 30.52 8.79
N SER A 5 -7.58 29.59 7.90
CA SER A 5 -7.88 28.21 8.25
C SER A 5 -6.74 27.30 7.82
N LEU A 6 -6.30 26.45 8.74
CA LEU A 6 -5.31 25.42 8.49
C LEU A 6 -6.00 24.07 8.51
N SER A 7 -5.83 23.28 7.47
CA SER A 7 -6.24 21.89 7.45
C SER A 7 -5.03 20.99 7.22
N ALA A 8 -4.97 19.91 8.00
CA ALA A 8 -3.96 18.90 7.88
C ALA A 8 -4.65 17.56 7.67
N GLN A 9 -4.14 16.77 6.73
CA GLN A 9 -4.60 15.43 6.45
C GLN A 9 -3.42 14.48 6.54
N CYS A 10 -3.52 13.51 7.44
CA CYS A 10 -2.56 12.42 7.55
C CYS A 10 -3.19 11.16 6.96
N LEU A 11 -2.57 10.60 5.93
CA LEU A 11 -2.93 9.32 5.36
C LEU A 11 -1.89 8.29 5.81
N TRP A 12 -2.36 7.23 6.42
CA TRP A 12 -1.50 6.16 6.90
C TRP A 12 -2.08 4.80 6.50
N PHE A 13 -1.19 3.90 6.11
CA PHE A 13 -1.53 2.55 5.73
C PHE A 13 -0.70 1.59 6.57
N SER A 14 -1.36 0.67 7.26
CA SER A 14 -0.67 -0.38 7.99
C SER A 14 0.06 -1.32 7.03
N SER A 15 1.04 -2.05 7.54
CA SER A 15 1.66 -3.13 6.78
C SER A 15 0.64 -4.20 6.43
N THR A 16 0.70 -4.69 5.21
CA THR A 16 -0.18 -5.76 4.73
C THR A 16 0.64 -6.92 4.21
N GLN A 17 0.19 -8.13 4.50
CA GLN A 17 0.70 -9.34 3.89
C GLN A 17 -0.03 -9.59 2.57
N ARG A 18 0.71 -9.88 1.51
CA ARG A 18 0.14 -10.33 0.25
C ARG A 18 0.35 -11.83 0.09
N LEU A 19 -0.55 -12.47 -0.60
CA LEU A 19 -0.36 -13.86 -1.03
C LEU A 19 0.78 -13.91 -2.05
N PRO A 20 1.65 -14.93 -1.99
CA PRO A 20 2.67 -15.14 -3.01
C PRO A 20 2.00 -15.35 -4.37
N LEU A 21 2.59 -14.75 -5.40
CA LEU A 21 2.12 -14.90 -6.78
C LEU A 21 2.63 -16.19 -7.45
N SER A 22 3.33 -17.04 -6.71
CA SER A 22 3.80 -18.33 -7.23
C SER A 22 2.63 -19.29 -7.43
N ASN A 23 2.52 -19.83 -8.63
CA ASN A 23 1.58 -20.90 -8.94
C ASN A 23 2.20 -22.30 -8.67
N GLU A 24 3.43 -22.34 -8.19
CA GLU A 24 4.07 -23.59 -7.83
C GLU A 24 3.60 -24.04 -6.44
N PRO A 25 3.07 -25.26 -6.32
CA PRO A 25 2.69 -25.83 -5.04
C PRO A 25 3.94 -26.03 -4.17
N ASP A 26 3.84 -25.79 -2.88
CA ASP A 26 4.88 -26.07 -1.90
C ASP A 26 4.50 -27.20 -0.92
N GLN A 27 3.23 -27.46 -0.79
CA GLN A 27 2.69 -28.49 0.09
C GLN A 27 1.43 -29.14 -0.50
N TYR A 28 1.07 -30.33 0.02
CA TYR A 28 -0.26 -30.92 -0.17
C TYR A 28 -0.84 -31.41 1.14
N ILE A 29 -2.16 -31.51 1.21
CA ILE A 29 -2.89 -31.98 2.39
C ILE A 29 -3.50 -33.32 2.07
N SER A 30 -3.10 -34.35 2.82
CA SER A 30 -3.71 -35.69 2.73
C SER A 30 -5.18 -35.69 3.24
N PRO A 31 -6.01 -36.68 2.87
CA PRO A 31 -7.39 -36.79 3.33
C PRO A 31 -7.55 -36.92 4.85
N ASP A 32 -6.51 -37.34 5.54
CA ASP A 32 -6.42 -37.41 7.02
C ASP A 32 -6.09 -36.06 7.67
N GLY A 33 -5.88 -34.99 6.85
CA GLY A 33 -5.54 -33.65 7.32
C GLY A 33 -4.06 -33.41 7.55
N THR A 34 -3.18 -34.38 7.26
CA THR A 34 -1.71 -34.19 7.41
C THR A 34 -1.16 -33.37 6.24
N ILE A 35 -0.18 -32.49 6.56
CA ILE A 35 0.48 -31.61 5.59
C ILE A 35 1.82 -32.24 5.23
N HIS A 36 2.07 -32.35 3.94
CA HIS A 36 3.28 -32.90 3.38
C HIS A 36 3.95 -31.92 2.43
N ASP A 37 5.28 -31.98 2.32
CA ASP A 37 6.02 -31.18 1.34
C ASP A 37 5.74 -31.65 -0.08
N TRP A 38 5.60 -30.69 -0.99
CA TRP A 38 5.36 -30.95 -2.41
C TRP A 38 6.65 -31.36 -3.12
N GLN A 39 6.57 -32.38 -3.93
CA GLN A 39 7.64 -32.79 -4.85
C GLN A 39 7.15 -32.65 -6.30
N LYS A 40 8.04 -32.24 -7.19
CA LYS A 40 7.67 -31.99 -8.61
C LYS A 40 7.06 -33.21 -9.32
N GLU A 41 7.45 -34.40 -8.88
CA GLU A 41 6.95 -35.67 -9.41
C GLU A 41 5.46 -35.88 -9.15
N TYR A 42 4.94 -35.31 -8.06
CA TYR A 42 3.52 -35.39 -7.69
C TYR A 42 2.59 -34.62 -8.66
N ALA A 43 3.14 -33.74 -9.49
CA ALA A 43 2.37 -33.04 -10.53
C ALA A 43 1.75 -34.00 -11.56
N ASN A 44 2.35 -35.18 -11.75
CA ASN A 44 1.86 -36.23 -12.64
C ASN A 44 0.83 -37.16 -11.97
N ASP A 45 0.69 -37.07 -10.65
CA ASP A 45 -0.29 -37.85 -9.91
C ASP A 45 -1.69 -37.23 -10.07
N THR A 46 -2.65 -38.04 -10.54
CA THR A 46 -4.01 -37.59 -10.85
C THR A 46 -4.78 -37.14 -9.60
N TYR A 47 -4.41 -37.62 -8.42
CA TYR A 47 -5.08 -37.33 -7.18
C TYR A 47 -4.37 -36.21 -6.39
N LEU A 48 -3.06 -36.29 -6.21
CA LEU A 48 -2.28 -35.34 -5.43
C LEU A 48 -2.33 -33.91 -5.98
N ARG A 49 -2.41 -33.76 -7.29
CA ARG A 49 -2.51 -32.44 -7.95
C ARG A 49 -3.72 -31.60 -7.51
N PHE A 50 -4.78 -32.23 -6.99
CA PHE A 50 -5.96 -31.52 -6.49
C PHE A 50 -5.89 -31.18 -5.00
N LEU A 51 -4.92 -31.75 -4.27
CA LEU A 51 -4.73 -31.54 -2.83
C LEU A 51 -3.64 -30.51 -2.53
N VAL A 52 -3.19 -29.80 -3.55
CA VAL A 52 -2.09 -28.84 -3.45
C VAL A 52 -2.41 -27.63 -2.61
N ARG A 53 -1.38 -27.11 -1.92
CA ARG A 53 -1.39 -25.87 -1.18
C ARG A 53 -0.22 -25.00 -1.64
N ASN A 54 -0.49 -23.76 -2.02
CA ASN A 54 0.46 -22.89 -2.72
C ASN A 54 1.18 -21.92 -1.77
N HIS A 55 1.23 -22.16 -0.47
CA HIS A 55 1.90 -21.21 0.43
C HIS A 55 2.41 -21.87 1.69
N SER A 56 3.69 -21.66 1.94
CA SER A 56 4.29 -21.93 3.22
C SER A 56 4.24 -20.70 4.12
N ALA A 57 4.21 -20.91 5.44
CA ALA A 57 4.28 -19.81 6.41
C ALA A 57 5.59 -18.99 6.30
N VAL A 58 6.65 -19.57 5.72
CA VAL A 58 7.95 -18.92 5.50
C VAL A 58 7.88 -17.91 4.36
N GLU A 59 7.08 -18.16 3.35
CA GLU A 59 6.98 -17.28 2.18
C GLU A 59 6.16 -16.02 2.45
N TYR A 60 5.20 -16.05 3.35
CA TYR A 60 4.42 -14.85 3.72
C TYR A 60 5.30 -13.69 4.17
N LYS A 61 6.41 -13.94 4.82
CA LYS A 61 7.36 -12.90 5.26
C LYS A 61 8.00 -12.15 4.10
N LYS A 62 8.13 -12.77 2.94
CA LYS A 62 8.72 -12.16 1.73
C LYS A 62 7.76 -11.22 1.00
N TYR A 63 6.46 -11.27 1.34
CA TYR A 63 5.41 -10.53 0.65
C TYR A 63 4.75 -9.48 1.54
N ILE A 64 5.50 -8.89 2.43
CA ILE A 64 5.01 -7.83 3.31
C ILE A 64 5.17 -6.49 2.60
N VAL A 65 4.04 -5.79 2.43
CA VAL A 65 4.05 -4.37 2.06
C VAL A 65 4.21 -3.57 3.35
N PRO A 66 5.30 -2.80 3.51
CA PRO A 66 5.56 -2.09 4.75
C PRO A 66 4.56 -0.95 4.98
N PHE A 67 4.45 -0.55 6.24
CA PHE A 67 3.70 0.64 6.65
C PHE A 67 4.13 1.87 5.83
N SER A 68 3.17 2.70 5.50
CA SER A 68 3.43 3.98 4.82
C SER A 68 2.56 5.09 5.39
N MET A 69 3.08 6.29 5.39
CA MET A 69 2.40 7.48 5.91
C MET A 69 2.74 8.70 5.05
N ASN A 70 1.75 9.54 4.80
CA ASN A 70 2.01 10.84 4.20
C ASN A 70 1.18 11.93 4.88
N LEU A 71 1.68 13.16 4.85
CA LEU A 71 1.04 14.33 5.43
C LEU A 71 0.81 15.38 4.35
N ASN A 72 -0.42 15.85 4.26
CA ASN A 72 -0.84 16.95 3.40
C ASN A 72 -1.25 18.15 4.26
N LEU A 73 -0.87 19.34 3.83
CA LEU A 73 -1.26 20.59 4.49
C LEU A 73 -1.95 21.53 3.50
N LYS A 74 -2.99 22.21 3.97
CA LYS A 74 -3.69 23.27 3.21
C LYS A 74 -3.93 24.45 4.13
N VAL A 75 -3.51 25.63 3.69
CA VAL A 75 -3.77 26.91 4.36
C VAL A 75 -4.69 27.72 3.48
N THR A 76 -5.82 28.13 4.00
CA THR A 76 -6.82 28.92 3.26
C THR A 76 -7.01 30.27 3.93
N LYS A 77 -7.02 31.33 3.15
CA LYS A 77 -7.40 32.68 3.56
C LYS A 77 -8.63 33.14 2.81
N LYS A 78 -9.61 33.63 3.58
CA LYS A 78 -10.83 34.23 3.05
C LYS A 78 -10.68 35.75 3.04
N LEU A 79 -11.01 36.35 1.94
CA LEU A 79 -10.93 37.80 1.69
C LEU A 79 -12.26 38.32 1.16
N LEU A 80 -12.48 39.64 1.23
CA LEU A 80 -13.64 40.32 0.68
C LEU A 80 -14.97 39.73 1.17
N ASN A 81 -15.14 39.54 2.45
CA ASN A 81 -16.35 38.97 3.06
C ASN A 81 -16.72 37.60 2.43
N ASP A 82 -15.77 36.70 2.35
CA ASP A 82 -15.89 35.35 1.78
C ASP A 82 -16.11 35.29 0.26
N ARG A 83 -15.99 36.41 -0.45
CA ARG A 83 -16.09 36.44 -1.92
C ARG A 83 -14.82 35.92 -2.60
N LEU A 84 -13.67 36.05 -1.95
CA LEU A 84 -12.39 35.56 -2.48
C LEU A 84 -11.74 34.61 -1.48
N ASN A 85 -11.50 33.39 -1.89
CA ASN A 85 -10.77 32.39 -1.12
C ASN A 85 -9.47 32.07 -1.83
N ILE A 86 -8.35 32.23 -1.12
CA ILE A 86 -7.02 31.85 -1.62
C ILE A 86 -6.55 30.71 -0.72
N ALA A 87 -6.19 29.58 -1.31
CA ALA A 87 -5.64 28.43 -0.62
C ALA A 87 -4.29 28.02 -1.20
N MET A 88 -3.32 27.84 -0.36
CA MET A 88 -2.05 27.20 -0.67
C MET A 88 -2.07 25.77 -0.11
N PHE A 89 -1.66 24.82 -0.88
CA PHE A 89 -1.55 23.44 -0.41
C PHE A 89 -0.18 22.84 -0.73
N CYS A 90 0.24 21.97 0.18
CA CYS A 90 1.42 21.14 0.03
C CYS A 90 1.01 19.70 0.30
N ASN A 91 1.07 18.87 -0.71
CA ASN A 91 0.82 17.46 -0.57
C ASN A 91 2.13 16.71 -0.39
N ARG A 92 2.10 15.73 0.50
CA ARG A 92 3.24 14.90 0.85
C ARG A 92 4.42 15.69 1.40
N ILE A 93 4.16 16.65 2.28
CA ILE A 93 5.19 17.42 2.99
C ILE A 93 6.05 16.51 3.86
N LEU A 94 5.44 15.47 4.43
CA LEU A 94 6.11 14.34 5.03
C LEU A 94 5.63 13.08 4.32
N ASP A 95 6.57 12.31 3.78
CA ASP A 95 6.29 11.07 3.08
C ASP A 95 7.22 9.98 3.61
N TYR A 96 6.61 8.99 4.26
CA TYR A 96 7.27 7.76 4.66
C TYR A 96 6.70 6.61 3.86
N THR A 97 7.30 6.33 2.72
CA THR A 97 6.93 5.24 1.82
C THR A 97 8.17 4.39 1.51
N PRO A 98 8.56 3.50 2.46
CA PRO A 98 9.75 2.70 2.27
C PRO A 98 9.64 1.78 1.06
N ASP A 99 10.75 1.61 0.37
CA ASP A 99 10.88 0.60 -0.68
C ASP A 99 10.71 -0.79 -0.07
N TYR A 100 10.23 -1.72 -0.84
CA TYR A 100 10.15 -3.12 -0.45
C TYR A 100 10.51 -4.05 -1.59
N GLU A 101 10.80 -5.29 -1.27
CA GLU A 101 11.13 -6.32 -2.25
C GLU A 101 10.00 -7.33 -2.35
N GLN A 102 9.67 -7.72 -3.58
CA GLN A 102 8.69 -8.75 -3.85
C GLN A 102 9.18 -9.60 -5.01
N ASN A 103 9.27 -10.92 -4.82
CA ASN A 103 9.77 -11.88 -5.82
C ASN A 103 11.17 -11.52 -6.38
N GLY A 104 12.08 -11.01 -5.53
CA GLY A 104 13.39 -10.57 -5.97
C GLY A 104 13.39 -9.24 -6.75
N ILE A 105 12.23 -8.60 -6.90
CA ILE A 105 12.08 -7.31 -7.57
C ILE A 105 11.95 -6.22 -6.51
N LYS A 106 12.85 -5.24 -6.55
CA LYS A 106 12.78 -4.07 -5.69
C LYS A 106 11.73 -3.09 -6.19
N ILE A 107 10.68 -2.90 -5.39
CA ILE A 107 9.60 -1.95 -5.68
C ILE A 107 9.94 -0.63 -4.99
N ARG A 108 10.27 0.37 -5.80
CA ARG A 108 10.53 1.73 -5.33
C ARG A 108 9.26 2.54 -5.32
N ARG A 109 8.99 3.22 -4.19
CA ARG A 109 7.80 4.06 -3.99
C ARG A 109 8.20 5.50 -3.70
N SER A 110 9.05 6.07 -4.53
CA SER A 110 9.44 7.47 -4.38
C SER A 110 8.38 8.38 -5.01
N VAL A 111 7.79 9.24 -4.21
CA VAL A 111 6.87 10.27 -4.69
C VAL A 111 7.35 11.62 -4.17
N ARG A 112 7.39 12.60 -5.05
CA ARG A 112 7.85 13.95 -4.71
C ARG A 112 6.74 14.76 -4.09
N PRO A 113 7.02 15.64 -3.10
CA PRO A 113 6.05 16.62 -2.63
C PRO A 113 5.69 17.57 -3.77
N TYR A 114 4.45 18.02 -3.79
CA TYR A 114 4.01 19.05 -4.74
C TYR A 114 3.21 20.14 -4.05
N PHE A 115 3.36 21.34 -4.57
CA PHE A 115 2.72 22.55 -4.07
C PHE A 115 1.73 23.05 -5.09
N GLY A 116 0.67 23.67 -4.62
CA GLY A 116 -0.31 24.29 -5.49
C GLY A 116 -0.99 25.49 -4.85
N LEU A 117 -1.58 26.32 -5.70
CA LEU A 117 -2.39 27.48 -5.33
C LEU A 117 -3.77 27.31 -5.94
N GLU A 118 -4.79 27.54 -5.12
CA GLU A 118 -6.18 27.52 -5.51
C GLU A 118 -6.80 28.89 -5.21
N ILE A 119 -7.46 29.48 -6.20
CA ILE A 119 -8.14 30.76 -6.07
C ILE A 119 -9.59 30.57 -6.47
N ASN A 120 -10.51 30.82 -5.54
CA ASN A 120 -11.94 30.73 -5.77
C ASN A 120 -12.57 32.10 -5.55
N ALA A 121 -13.19 32.67 -6.59
CA ALA A 121 -13.93 33.92 -6.53
C ALA A 121 -15.43 33.66 -6.73
N LYS A 122 -16.27 34.25 -5.87
CA LYS A 122 -17.71 34.30 -6.03
C LYS A 122 -18.09 35.65 -6.63
N LEU A 123 -18.62 35.62 -7.80
CA LEU A 123 -19.14 36.78 -8.51
C LEU A 123 -20.52 37.16 -7.97
#